data_eac9849ab643a839a4b118581a73599b
#
_entry.id   eac9849ab643a839a4b118581a73599b
#
_cell.length_a   1.000
_cell.length_b   1.000
_cell.length_c   1.000
_cell.angle_alpha   90.00
_cell.angle_beta   90.00
_cell.angle_gamma   90.00
#
_symmetry.space_group_name_H-M   'P 1'
#
loop_
_entity.id
_entity.type
_entity.pdbx_description
1 polymer ?
#
loop_
_entity_poly.entity_id
_entity_poly.type
_entity_poly.pdbx_seq_one_letter_code
_entity_poly.pdbx_strand_id
1 'polypeptide(L)'
;MADFVSLVMETCAYAGSGNVLNIQKLLHICAEHKDDEKESTNQIAAVLGIALIAFGEDIGQEMCLRTMNHLLQYGEPIIRRTVPLAIGMLKISNPEVATLDLLNKLAYDSDKQVSMSAILALGLVGAGTNNSRLSGNLRYLATYFGSSPD
;
A
#
# COMPACT_ATOMS: atom_id res chain seq x y z
N MET A 1 -20.81 4.51 7.72
CA MET A 1 -20.69 5.44 6.57
C MET A 1 -20.15 6.79 6.99
N ALA A 2 -20.73 7.48 7.99
CA ALA A 2 -20.25 8.79 8.43
C ALA A 2 -18.79 8.74 8.91
N ASP A 3 -18.42 7.74 9.71
CA ASP A 3 -17.07 7.57 10.24
C ASP A 3 -16.03 7.32 9.14
N PHE A 4 -16.37 6.52 8.14
CA PHE A 4 -15.51 6.28 6.96
C PHE A 4 -15.24 7.58 6.18
N VAL A 5 -16.30 8.34 5.88
CA VAL A 5 -16.17 9.61 5.17
C VAL A 5 -15.33 10.61 5.96
N SER A 6 -15.56 10.70 7.28
CA SER A 6 -14.78 11.55 8.18
C SER A 6 -13.29 11.15 8.16
N LEU A 7 -13.00 9.84 8.23
CA LEU A 7 -11.65 9.31 8.17
C LEU A 7 -10.94 9.68 6.86
N VAL A 8 -11.60 9.46 5.72
CA VAL A 8 -11.05 9.79 4.41
C VAL A 8 -10.83 11.28 4.25
N MET A 9 -11.75 12.11 4.70
CA MET A 9 -11.61 13.58 4.67
C MET A 9 -10.44 14.04 5.53
N GLU A 10 -10.27 13.47 6.73
CA GLU A 10 -9.15 13.77 7.62
C GLU A 10 -7.81 13.38 6.97
N THR A 11 -7.71 12.17 6.40
CA THR A 11 -6.48 11.72 5.72
C THR A 11 -6.12 12.57 4.51
N CYS A 12 -7.11 12.99 3.72
CA CYS A 12 -6.89 13.90 2.59
C CYS A 12 -6.47 15.31 3.04
N ALA A 13 -7.05 15.81 4.12
CA ALA A 13 -6.70 17.15 4.65
C ALA A 13 -5.25 17.21 5.17
N TYR A 14 -4.73 16.11 5.70
CA TYR A 14 -3.36 16.00 6.21
C TYR A 14 -2.39 15.30 5.26
N ALA A 15 -2.75 15.14 4.00
CA ALA A 15 -1.90 14.52 2.98
C ALA A 15 -0.54 15.23 2.88
N GLY A 16 0.55 14.47 2.95
CA GLY A 16 1.92 14.98 2.86
C GLY A 16 2.39 15.83 4.05
N SER A 17 1.61 15.91 5.13
CA SER A 17 1.97 16.72 6.31
C SER A 17 2.95 16.05 7.27
N GLY A 18 3.13 14.73 7.16
CA GLY A 18 3.94 13.93 8.09
C GLY A 18 3.43 13.94 9.55
N ASN A 19 2.16 14.28 9.79
CA ASN A 19 1.62 14.42 11.14
C ASN A 19 1.56 13.07 11.88
N VAL A 20 2.50 12.89 12.83
CA VAL A 20 2.67 11.66 13.60
C VAL A 20 1.45 11.31 14.45
N LEU A 21 0.73 12.31 14.98
CA LEU A 21 -0.46 12.06 15.80
C LEU A 21 -1.57 11.41 14.98
N ASN A 22 -1.78 11.86 13.76
CA ASN A 22 -2.76 11.27 12.85
C ASN A 22 -2.33 9.87 12.41
N ILE A 23 -1.04 9.65 12.16
CA ILE A 23 -0.51 8.31 11.86
C ILE A 23 -0.75 7.35 13.03
N GLN A 24 -0.51 7.77 14.28
CA GLN A 24 -0.77 6.94 15.46
C GLN A 24 -2.25 6.59 15.61
N LYS A 25 -3.15 7.55 15.38
CA LYS A 25 -4.60 7.34 15.39
C LYS A 25 -5.03 6.29 14.34
N LEU A 26 -4.49 6.39 13.12
CA LEU A 26 -4.76 5.45 12.04
C LEU A 26 -4.20 4.05 12.33
N LEU A 27 -3.01 3.97 12.92
CA LEU A 27 -2.43 2.69 13.37
C LEU A 27 -3.28 2.01 14.45
N HIS A 28 -3.90 2.79 15.33
CA HIS A 28 -4.83 2.26 16.31
C HIS A 28 -6.04 1.59 15.64
N ILE A 29 -6.60 2.23 14.60
CA ILE A 29 -7.70 1.65 13.80
C ILE A 29 -7.26 0.35 13.11
N CYS A 30 -6.02 0.29 12.60
CA CYS A 30 -5.47 -0.94 12.01
C CYS A 30 -5.26 -2.06 13.05
N ALA A 31 -5.04 -1.72 14.32
CA ALA A 31 -4.81 -2.69 15.39
C ALA A 31 -6.11 -3.19 16.04
N GLU A 32 -7.22 -2.51 15.83
CA GLU A 32 -8.53 -2.94 16.34
C GLU A 32 -8.99 -4.19 15.59
N HIS A 33 -9.10 -5.31 16.31
CA HIS A 33 -9.61 -6.56 15.75
C HIS A 33 -11.14 -6.55 15.88
N LYS A 34 -11.83 -6.46 14.75
CA LYS A 34 -13.29 -6.41 14.70
C LYS A 34 -13.83 -7.20 13.53
N ASP A 35 -14.84 -8.02 13.79
CA ASP A 35 -15.44 -8.95 12.81
C ASP A 35 -16.44 -8.31 11.84
N ASP A 36 -16.68 -6.99 11.90
CA ASP A 36 -17.67 -6.30 11.09
C ASP A 36 -17.11 -5.81 9.74
N GLU A 37 -17.81 -6.10 8.64
CA GLU A 37 -17.44 -5.69 7.27
C GLU A 37 -17.28 -4.17 7.11
N LYS A 38 -18.01 -3.35 7.89
CA LYS A 38 -17.90 -1.89 7.85
C LYS A 38 -16.57 -1.39 8.45
N GLU A 39 -16.06 -2.09 9.41
CA GLU A 39 -14.81 -1.74 10.10
C GLU A 39 -13.59 -2.20 9.29
N SER A 40 -13.71 -3.30 8.56
CA SER A 40 -12.69 -3.72 7.62
C SER A 40 -12.45 -2.68 6.51
N THR A 41 -13.49 -1.97 6.10
CA THR A 41 -13.37 -0.84 5.16
C THR A 41 -12.62 0.35 5.78
N ASN A 42 -12.83 0.62 7.07
CA ASN A 42 -12.10 1.66 7.81
C ASN A 42 -10.61 1.31 7.94
N GLN A 43 -10.28 0.03 8.15
CA GLN A 43 -8.88 -0.44 8.20
C GLN A 43 -8.17 -0.23 6.85
N ILE A 44 -8.83 -0.54 5.73
CA ILE A 44 -8.30 -0.26 4.38
C ILE A 44 -8.00 1.23 4.22
N ALA A 45 -8.96 2.08 4.58
CA ALA A 45 -8.80 3.53 4.49
C ALA A 45 -7.68 4.03 5.42
N ALA A 46 -7.53 3.44 6.61
CA ALA A 46 -6.47 3.78 7.55
C ALA A 46 -5.07 3.46 6.98
N VAL A 47 -4.89 2.27 6.39
CA VAL A 47 -3.61 1.88 5.78
C VAL A 47 -3.22 2.83 4.64
N LEU A 48 -4.16 3.13 3.73
CA LEU A 48 -3.92 4.08 2.64
C LEU A 48 -3.70 5.50 3.16
N GLY A 49 -4.43 5.89 4.20
CA GLY A 49 -4.29 7.19 4.85
C GLY A 49 -2.91 7.39 5.49
N ILE A 50 -2.35 6.37 6.12
CA ILE A 50 -0.97 6.41 6.67
C ILE A 50 0.02 6.71 5.55
N ALA A 51 -0.09 6.00 4.41
CA ALA A 51 0.79 6.23 3.27
C ALA A 51 0.63 7.65 2.71
N LEU A 52 -0.60 8.16 2.63
CA LEU A 52 -0.90 9.49 2.11
C LEU A 52 -0.36 10.60 3.02
N ILE A 53 -0.47 10.47 4.35
CA ILE A 53 0.05 11.45 5.31
C ILE A 53 1.57 11.47 5.33
N ALA A 54 2.21 10.29 5.23
CA ALA A 54 3.68 10.16 5.22
C ALA A 54 4.32 10.51 3.86
N PHE A 55 3.50 10.68 2.82
CA PHE A 55 3.98 11.02 1.48
C PHE A 55 4.63 12.42 1.48
N GLY A 56 5.88 12.48 0.99
CA GLY A 56 6.59 13.77 0.85
C GLY A 56 7.63 14.06 1.92
N GLU A 57 7.71 13.28 3.00
CA GLU A 57 8.75 13.40 4.01
C GLU A 57 9.68 12.18 4.03
N ASP A 58 10.96 12.33 3.73
CA ASP A 58 11.92 11.20 3.59
C ASP A 58 11.99 10.33 4.86
N ILE A 59 12.10 10.94 6.03
CA ILE A 59 12.16 10.21 7.32
C ILE A 59 10.82 9.53 7.61
N GLY A 60 9.71 10.23 7.38
CA GLY A 60 8.36 9.71 7.55
C GLY A 60 8.08 8.53 6.64
N GLN A 61 8.54 8.58 5.39
CA GLN A 61 8.42 7.48 4.44
C GLN A 61 9.14 6.22 4.90
N GLU A 62 10.39 6.33 5.39
CA GLU A 62 11.14 5.17 5.87
C GLU A 62 10.50 4.52 7.11
N MET A 63 10.03 5.34 8.06
CA MET A 63 9.31 4.84 9.22
C MET A 63 8.01 4.15 8.81
N CYS A 64 7.28 4.74 7.87
CA CYS A 64 6.06 4.18 7.34
C CYS A 64 6.31 2.85 6.61
N LEU A 65 7.36 2.74 5.80
CA LEU A 65 7.75 1.48 5.14
C LEU A 65 8.02 0.36 6.14
N ARG A 66 8.69 0.65 7.25
CA ARG A 66 8.91 -0.35 8.32
C ARG A 66 7.58 -0.79 8.94
N THR A 67 6.68 0.15 9.19
CA THR A 67 5.34 -0.15 9.70
C THR A 67 4.52 -0.97 8.70
N MET A 68 4.57 -0.63 7.41
CA MET A 68 3.90 -1.39 6.34
C MET A 68 4.45 -2.82 6.24
N ASN A 69 5.77 -3.02 6.35
CA ASN A 69 6.36 -4.35 6.39
C ASN A 69 5.90 -5.16 7.62
N HIS A 70 5.74 -4.52 8.76
CA HIS A 70 5.17 -5.16 9.95
C HIS A 70 3.71 -5.57 9.73
N LEU A 71 2.88 -4.68 9.20
CA LEU A 71 1.49 -4.95 8.87
C LEU A 71 1.33 -6.05 7.81
N LEU A 72 2.28 -6.17 6.87
CA LEU A 72 2.31 -7.23 5.88
C LEU A 72 2.53 -8.61 6.51
N GLN A 73 3.34 -8.69 7.56
CA GLN A 73 3.67 -9.95 8.23
C GLN A 73 2.65 -10.37 9.28
N TYR A 74 2.12 -9.42 10.03
CA TYR A 74 1.31 -9.68 11.24
C TYR A 74 -0.11 -9.12 11.15
N GLY A 75 -0.43 -8.37 10.10
CA GLY A 75 -1.75 -7.79 9.91
C GLY A 75 -2.80 -8.81 9.45
N GLU A 76 -4.05 -8.43 9.62
CA GLU A 76 -5.19 -9.19 9.10
C GLU A 76 -5.14 -9.32 7.57
N PRO A 77 -5.81 -10.34 6.99
CA PRO A 77 -5.80 -10.56 5.54
C PRO A 77 -6.23 -9.32 4.73
N ILE A 78 -7.18 -8.55 5.23
CA ILE A 78 -7.67 -7.32 4.58
C ILE A 78 -6.60 -6.24 4.55
N ILE A 79 -5.90 -6.04 5.66
CA ILE A 79 -4.78 -5.11 5.78
C ILE A 79 -3.66 -5.55 4.83
N ARG A 80 -3.30 -6.84 4.88
CA ARG A 80 -2.26 -7.43 4.05
C ARG A 80 -2.50 -7.23 2.55
N ARG A 81 -3.77 -7.27 2.10
CA ARG A 81 -4.16 -7.02 0.70
C ARG A 81 -3.97 -5.57 0.27
N THR A 82 -4.07 -4.63 1.22
CA THR A 82 -3.99 -3.18 0.95
C THR A 82 -2.57 -2.65 1.04
N VAL A 83 -1.71 -3.26 1.86
CA VAL A 83 -0.34 -2.80 2.11
C VAL A 83 0.50 -2.62 0.84
N PRO A 84 0.50 -3.53 -0.17
CA PRO A 84 1.31 -3.32 -1.37
C PRO A 84 0.94 -2.04 -2.11
N LEU A 85 -0.34 -1.72 -2.19
CA LEU A 85 -0.81 -0.47 -2.80
C LEU A 85 -0.35 0.76 -1.99
N ALA A 86 -0.41 0.69 -0.67
CA ALA A 86 0.07 1.74 0.22
C ALA A 86 1.58 2.00 0.02
N ILE A 87 2.40 0.95 -0.10
CA ILE A 87 3.83 1.06 -0.42
C ILE A 87 4.03 1.72 -1.78
N GLY A 88 3.25 1.34 -2.80
CA GLY A 88 3.29 1.96 -4.12
C GLY A 88 2.95 3.45 -4.09
N MET A 89 1.97 3.85 -3.29
CA MET A 89 1.61 5.27 -3.08
C MET A 89 2.72 6.04 -2.37
N LEU A 90 3.39 5.41 -1.40
CA LEU A 90 4.46 6.04 -0.64
C LEU A 90 5.70 6.35 -1.50
N LYS A 91 6.02 5.48 -2.45
CA LYS A 91 7.22 5.54 -3.31
C LYS A 91 6.87 5.82 -4.78
N ILE A 92 5.84 6.64 -5.03
CA ILE A 92 5.47 7.04 -6.40
C ILE A 92 6.67 7.65 -7.12
N SER A 93 6.94 7.15 -8.33
CA SER A 93 8.05 7.63 -9.19
C SER A 93 9.45 7.54 -8.57
N ASN A 94 9.61 6.73 -7.52
CA ASN A 94 10.91 6.50 -6.86
C ASN A 94 11.21 4.99 -6.79
N PRO A 95 11.76 4.38 -7.86
CA PRO A 95 12.02 2.95 -7.95
C PRO A 95 13.28 2.54 -7.18
N GLU A 96 13.18 2.45 -5.86
CA GLU A 96 14.22 1.84 -5.03
C GLU A 96 14.27 0.33 -5.22
N VAL A 97 15.48 -0.24 -5.29
CA VAL A 97 15.69 -1.68 -5.53
C VAL A 97 15.00 -2.53 -4.46
N ALA A 98 15.12 -2.16 -3.19
CA ALA A 98 14.49 -2.89 -2.09
C ALA A 98 12.96 -2.93 -2.20
N THR A 99 12.33 -1.82 -2.56
CA THR A 99 10.89 -1.70 -2.77
C THR A 99 10.44 -2.53 -3.97
N LEU A 100 11.19 -2.46 -5.08
CA LEU A 100 10.89 -3.25 -6.28
C LEU A 100 10.99 -4.76 -6.03
N ASP A 101 12.01 -5.20 -5.30
CA ASP A 101 12.19 -6.62 -4.96
C ASP A 101 11.09 -7.13 -4.03
N LEU A 102 10.66 -6.31 -3.06
CA LEU A 102 9.52 -6.62 -2.20
C LEU A 102 8.22 -6.75 -3.00
N LEU A 103 7.89 -5.75 -3.82
CA LEU A 103 6.67 -5.76 -4.63
C LEU A 103 6.68 -6.88 -5.67
N ASN A 104 7.83 -7.19 -6.26
CA ASN A 104 7.98 -8.35 -7.16
C ASN A 104 7.68 -9.67 -6.45
N LYS A 105 8.12 -9.85 -5.19
CA LYS A 105 7.78 -11.05 -4.42
C LYS A 105 6.28 -11.15 -4.15
N LEU A 106 5.65 -10.01 -3.79
CA LEU A 106 4.22 -9.95 -3.53
C LEU A 106 3.36 -10.13 -4.78
N ALA A 107 3.88 -9.80 -5.97
CA ALA A 107 3.20 -10.05 -7.24
C ALA A 107 2.98 -11.55 -7.52
N TYR A 108 3.73 -12.44 -6.87
CA TYR A 108 3.57 -13.90 -6.95
C TYR A 108 2.98 -14.51 -5.67
N ASP A 109 2.33 -13.71 -4.82
CA ASP A 109 1.66 -14.20 -3.62
C ASP A 109 0.49 -15.14 -4.00
N SER A 110 0.18 -16.08 -3.10
CA SER A 110 -0.93 -17.01 -3.26
C SER A 110 -2.30 -16.32 -3.23
N ASP A 111 -2.42 -15.16 -2.57
CA ASP A 111 -3.64 -14.35 -2.57
C ASP A 111 -3.68 -13.45 -3.80
N LYS A 112 -4.64 -13.74 -4.71
CA LYS A 112 -4.85 -12.95 -5.94
C LYS A 112 -5.00 -11.45 -5.67
N GLN A 113 -5.62 -11.05 -4.55
CA GLN A 113 -5.81 -9.62 -4.23
C GLN A 113 -4.50 -8.95 -3.84
N VAL A 114 -3.63 -9.63 -3.10
CA VAL A 114 -2.27 -9.15 -2.78
C VAL A 114 -1.45 -9.01 -4.06
N SER A 115 -1.51 -10.01 -4.95
CA SER A 115 -0.82 -9.98 -6.24
C SER A 115 -1.28 -8.81 -7.12
N MET A 116 -2.60 -8.61 -7.25
CA MET A 116 -3.16 -7.49 -8.02
C MET A 116 -2.73 -6.12 -7.47
N SER A 117 -2.80 -5.93 -6.15
CA SER A 117 -2.38 -4.68 -5.51
C SER A 117 -0.87 -4.43 -5.67
N ALA A 118 -0.04 -5.48 -5.64
CA ALA A 118 1.39 -5.39 -5.87
C ALA A 118 1.74 -5.00 -7.31
N ILE A 119 1.02 -5.54 -8.30
CA ILE A 119 1.22 -5.18 -9.73
C ILE A 119 0.85 -3.72 -9.96
N LEU A 120 -0.26 -3.25 -9.39
CA LEU A 120 -0.65 -1.83 -9.44
C LEU A 120 0.41 -0.95 -8.77
N ALA A 121 0.92 -1.36 -7.62
CA ALA A 121 1.99 -0.67 -6.91
C ALA A 121 3.27 -0.56 -7.74
N LEU A 122 3.69 -1.64 -8.42
CA LEU A 122 4.83 -1.62 -9.35
C LEU A 122 4.62 -0.61 -10.47
N GLY A 123 3.40 -0.49 -11.00
CA GLY A 123 3.04 0.52 -11.99
C GLY A 123 3.21 1.95 -11.46
N LEU A 124 2.73 2.22 -10.23
CA LEU A 124 2.85 3.53 -9.58
C LEU A 124 4.31 3.91 -9.29
N VAL A 125 5.09 2.99 -8.74
CA VAL A 125 6.53 3.21 -8.46
C VAL A 125 7.32 3.46 -9.74
N GLY A 126 6.94 2.80 -10.84
CA GLY A 126 7.58 2.97 -12.15
C GLY A 126 7.10 4.16 -12.96
N ALA A 127 6.03 4.83 -12.55
CA ALA A 127 5.44 5.91 -13.30
C ALA A 127 6.44 7.05 -13.58
N GLY A 128 6.63 7.39 -14.85
CA GLY A 128 7.51 8.49 -15.25
C GLY A 128 9.01 8.24 -15.16
N THR A 129 9.47 7.08 -14.66
CA THR A 129 10.91 6.81 -14.42
C THR A 129 11.66 6.24 -15.62
N ASN A 130 10.95 5.82 -16.67
CA ASN A 130 11.53 5.16 -17.85
C ASN A 130 12.47 3.98 -17.51
N ASN A 131 12.15 3.23 -16.45
CA ASN A 131 12.96 2.10 -15.99
C ASN A 131 12.69 0.85 -16.86
N SER A 132 13.69 0.47 -17.69
CA SER A 132 13.56 -0.67 -18.61
C SER A 132 13.41 -2.01 -17.90
N ARG A 133 14.04 -2.19 -16.72
CA ARG A 133 13.93 -3.41 -15.91
C ARG A 133 12.50 -3.59 -15.40
N LEU A 134 11.90 -2.52 -14.93
CA LEU A 134 10.53 -2.54 -14.42
C LEU A 134 9.51 -2.76 -15.54
N SER A 135 9.69 -2.12 -16.69
CA SER A 135 8.83 -2.35 -17.85
C SER A 135 8.92 -3.79 -18.38
N GLY A 136 10.11 -4.39 -18.34
CA GLY A 136 10.31 -5.81 -18.64
C GLY A 136 9.57 -6.74 -17.68
N ASN A 137 9.66 -6.46 -16.38
CA ASN A 137 8.95 -7.23 -15.34
C ASN A 137 7.43 -7.13 -15.51
N LEU A 138 6.89 -5.94 -15.74
CA LEU A 138 5.44 -5.76 -15.96
C LEU A 138 4.94 -6.49 -17.23
N ARG A 139 5.72 -6.51 -18.31
CA ARG A 139 5.38 -7.31 -19.52
C ARG A 139 5.38 -8.81 -19.21
N TYR A 140 6.36 -9.28 -18.45
CA TYR A 140 6.42 -10.68 -18.05
C TYR A 140 5.20 -11.06 -17.17
N LEU A 141 4.85 -10.23 -16.20
CA LEU A 141 3.66 -10.42 -15.37
C LEU A 141 2.37 -10.42 -16.22
N ALA A 142 2.27 -9.52 -17.20
CA ALA A 142 1.12 -9.48 -18.10
C ALA A 142 0.98 -10.77 -18.94
N THR A 143 2.09 -11.34 -19.41
CA THR A 143 2.06 -12.64 -20.13
C THR A 143 1.76 -13.80 -19.19
N TYR A 144 2.30 -13.77 -17.97
CA TYR A 144 2.08 -14.83 -16.97
C TYR A 144 0.61 -14.92 -16.54
N PHE A 145 0.01 -13.78 -16.19
CA PHE A 145 -1.41 -13.75 -15.79
C PHE A 145 -2.38 -13.74 -16.97
N GLY A 146 -1.96 -13.27 -18.15
CA GLY A 146 -2.79 -13.28 -19.36
C GLY A 146 -2.98 -14.68 -19.96
N SER A 147 -2.13 -15.65 -19.61
CA SER A 147 -2.27 -17.06 -19.99
C SER A 147 -3.12 -17.84 -18.98
N SER A 148 -3.48 -17.27 -17.85
CA SER A 148 -4.36 -17.90 -16.85
C SER A 148 -5.82 -17.62 -17.21
N PRO A 149 -6.68 -18.65 -17.36
CA PRO A 149 -8.07 -18.47 -17.81
C PRO A 149 -9.04 -17.94 -16.74
N ASP A 150 -8.55 -17.44 -15.58
CA ASP A 150 -9.35 -16.91 -14.46
C ASP A 150 -8.85 -15.53 -14.01
#